data_2bf38c4ff24dda47e2c7acb844ccc819
#
_entry.id   2bf38c4ff24dda47e2c7acb844ccc819
#
_cell.length_a   1.000
_cell.length_b   1.000
_cell.length_c   1.000
_cell.angle_alpha   90.00
_cell.angle_beta   90.00
_cell.angle_gamma   90.00
#
_symmetry.space_group_name_H-M   'P 1'
#
loop_
_entity.id
_entity.type
_entity.pdbx_description
1 polymer ?
#
loop_
_entity_poly.entity_id
_entity_poly.type
_entity_poly.pdbx_seq_one_letter_code
_entity_poly.pdbx_strand_id
1 'polypeptide(L)'
;VMITEFFIGRHSRSNTVGSFKKMAPGTKWCWIGYNGILAAFLILSYYSVVSGWTLEYVWQTLSGRLYGQPDIDYTADFQDFASNVFRPIFWMGAFIGLTHFVIVSGVEKGIERASKIMMPLLFLILLIMCVRSVTLPNAEAGLLFLFKPDFSKLTSSVVLSALGQAFFSLSLGMGCLIT
;
A
#
# COMPACT_ATOMS: atom_id res chain seq x y z
N VAL A 1 -4.09 18.57 -7.49
CA VAL A 1 -2.78 17.91 -7.41
C VAL A 1 -2.63 16.88 -8.53
N MET A 2 -3.50 15.85 -8.61
CA MET A 2 -3.42 14.78 -9.61
C MET A 2 -3.32 15.32 -11.06
N ILE A 3 -4.24 16.19 -11.48
CA ILE A 3 -4.23 16.80 -12.83
C ILE A 3 -2.93 17.59 -13.07
N THR A 4 -2.44 18.27 -12.05
CA THR A 4 -1.19 19.04 -12.14
C THR A 4 0.02 18.11 -12.34
N GLU A 5 0.09 16.97 -11.65
CA GLU A 5 1.16 16.00 -11.83
C GLU A 5 1.16 15.41 -13.25
N PHE A 6 -0.01 15.03 -13.77
CA PHE A 6 -0.14 14.55 -15.15
C PHE A 6 0.28 15.62 -16.17
N PHE A 7 -0.12 16.88 -15.94
CA PHE A 7 0.27 17.99 -16.81
C PHE A 7 1.78 18.18 -16.82
N ILE A 8 2.41 18.20 -15.65
CA ILE A 8 3.86 18.33 -15.49
C ILE A 8 4.57 17.19 -16.21
N GLY A 9 4.14 15.95 -15.99
CA GLY A 9 4.73 14.76 -16.59
C GLY A 9 4.64 14.79 -18.12
N ARG A 10 3.44 15.06 -18.64
CA ARG A 10 3.20 15.12 -20.08
C ARG A 10 3.99 16.21 -20.78
N HIS A 11 4.14 17.37 -20.13
CA HIS A 11 4.87 18.52 -20.69
C HIS A 11 6.39 18.30 -20.63
N SER A 12 6.91 17.82 -19.52
CA SER A 12 8.35 17.69 -19.31
C SER A 12 8.96 16.41 -19.93
N ARG A 13 8.17 15.33 -20.05
CA ARG A 13 8.61 13.99 -20.48
C ARG A 13 9.91 13.59 -19.79
N SER A 14 9.94 13.68 -18.48
CA SER A 14 11.12 13.44 -17.66
C SER A 14 10.70 12.87 -16.31
N ASN A 15 11.66 12.29 -15.56
CA ASN A 15 11.41 11.85 -14.20
C ASN A 15 11.04 13.04 -13.29
N THR A 16 10.55 12.75 -12.09
CA THR A 16 10.05 13.76 -11.14
C THR A 16 11.02 14.92 -10.92
N VAL A 17 12.30 14.66 -10.65
CA VAL A 17 13.31 15.72 -10.45
C VAL A 17 13.63 16.46 -11.75
N GLY A 18 13.79 15.70 -12.83
CA GLY A 18 14.07 16.27 -14.16
C GLY A 18 12.98 17.18 -14.66
N SER A 19 11.72 16.87 -14.36
CA SER A 19 10.57 17.70 -14.71
C SER A 19 10.65 19.08 -14.10
N PHE A 20 10.91 19.16 -12.80
CA PHE A 20 11.07 20.46 -12.13
C PHE A 20 12.31 21.23 -12.61
N LYS A 21 13.43 20.54 -12.92
CA LYS A 21 14.61 21.18 -13.49
C LYS A 21 14.35 21.76 -14.89
N LYS A 22 13.56 21.05 -15.72
CA LYS A 22 13.23 21.53 -17.07
C LYS A 22 12.24 22.70 -17.06
N MET A 23 11.24 22.65 -16.16
CA MET A 23 10.19 23.66 -16.12
C MET A 23 10.62 24.95 -15.41
N ALA A 24 11.55 24.86 -14.46
CA ALA A 24 12.04 25.98 -13.69
C ALA A 24 13.59 25.94 -13.55
N PRO A 25 14.32 26.14 -14.66
CA PRO A 25 15.78 26.08 -14.67
C PRO A 25 16.36 27.16 -13.76
N GLY A 26 17.43 26.87 -13.06
CA GLY A 26 18.11 27.79 -12.16
C GLY A 26 17.39 28.04 -10.81
N THR A 27 16.24 27.44 -10.58
CA THR A 27 15.48 27.60 -9.33
C THR A 27 15.66 26.40 -8.40
N LYS A 28 15.24 26.58 -7.13
CA LYS A 28 15.29 25.51 -6.12
C LYS A 28 14.07 24.57 -6.18
N TRP A 29 13.18 24.68 -7.15
CA TRP A 29 11.98 23.85 -7.27
C TRP A 29 12.28 22.35 -7.46
N CYS A 30 13.48 21.99 -7.91
CA CYS A 30 13.92 20.60 -7.99
C CYS A 30 13.87 19.88 -6.63
N TRP A 31 13.92 20.61 -5.50
CA TRP A 31 13.79 20.02 -4.16
C TRP A 31 12.43 19.36 -3.93
N ILE A 32 11.37 19.82 -4.57
CA ILE A 32 10.06 19.14 -4.52
C ILE A 32 10.18 17.73 -5.09
N GLY A 33 10.86 17.57 -6.22
CA GLY A 33 11.10 16.28 -6.83
C GLY A 33 11.92 15.34 -5.93
N TYR A 34 12.98 15.85 -5.30
CA TYR A 34 13.76 15.06 -4.34
C TYR A 34 12.95 14.65 -3.11
N ASN A 35 12.13 15.56 -2.59
CA ASN A 35 11.25 15.25 -1.45
C ASN A 35 10.21 14.17 -1.80
N GLY A 36 9.67 14.21 -3.02
CA GLY A 36 8.77 13.16 -3.52
C GLY A 36 9.46 11.79 -3.59
N ILE A 37 10.69 11.72 -4.09
CA ILE A 37 11.47 10.48 -4.13
C ILE A 37 11.77 9.97 -2.71
N LEU A 38 12.14 10.87 -1.79
CA LEU A 38 12.38 10.49 -0.40
C LEU A 38 11.12 9.91 0.26
N ALA A 39 9.98 10.57 0.04
CA ALA A 39 8.69 10.06 0.55
C ALA A 39 8.36 8.68 -0.01
N ALA A 40 8.52 8.48 -1.32
CA ALA A 40 8.31 7.18 -1.96
C ALA A 40 9.25 6.10 -1.39
N PHE A 41 10.52 6.44 -1.14
CA PHE A 41 11.49 5.51 -0.54
C PHE A 41 11.09 5.10 0.89
N LEU A 42 10.68 6.05 1.72
CA LEU A 42 10.24 5.78 3.09
C LEU A 42 8.97 4.91 3.11
N ILE A 43 8.02 5.20 2.23
CA ILE A 43 6.81 4.41 2.07
C ILE A 43 7.15 2.99 1.62
N LEU A 44 8.01 2.82 0.62
CA LEU A 44 8.44 1.51 0.15
C LEU A 44 9.10 0.69 1.27
N SER A 45 9.93 1.32 2.09
CA SER A 45 10.57 0.66 3.22
C SER A 45 9.54 0.08 4.21
N TYR A 46 8.53 0.87 4.57
CA TYR A 46 7.43 0.42 5.43
C TYR A 46 6.62 -0.71 4.78
N TYR A 47 6.21 -0.52 3.52
CA TYR A 47 5.43 -1.53 2.80
C TYR A 47 6.16 -2.85 2.62
N SER A 48 7.48 -2.83 2.42
CA SER A 48 8.27 -4.05 2.30
C SER A 48 8.20 -4.92 3.56
N VAL A 49 8.23 -4.28 4.73
CA VAL A 49 8.09 -4.99 6.02
C VAL A 49 6.69 -5.59 6.16
N VAL A 50 5.64 -4.79 5.95
CA VAL A 50 4.24 -5.25 6.09
C VAL A 50 3.91 -6.33 5.07
N SER A 51 4.42 -6.22 3.85
CA SER A 51 4.26 -7.26 2.82
C SER A 51 4.98 -8.56 3.19
N GLY A 52 6.14 -8.46 3.85
CA GLY A 52 6.82 -9.62 4.43
C GLY A 52 5.95 -10.32 5.48
N TRP A 53 5.30 -9.59 6.36
CA TRP A 53 4.34 -10.15 7.33
C TRP A 53 3.18 -10.89 6.63
N THR A 54 2.65 -10.29 5.57
CA THR A 54 1.58 -10.93 4.78
C THR A 54 2.04 -12.27 4.19
N LEU A 55 3.25 -12.36 3.66
CA LEU A 55 3.81 -13.61 3.14
C LEU A 55 3.98 -14.68 4.24
N GLU A 56 4.43 -14.30 5.43
CA GLU A 56 4.50 -15.22 6.57
C GLU A 56 3.12 -15.79 6.90
N TYR A 57 2.08 -14.94 7.00
CA TYR A 57 0.72 -15.41 7.29
C TYR A 57 0.12 -16.26 6.17
N VAL A 58 0.41 -15.97 4.92
CA VAL A 58 0.06 -16.85 3.79
C VAL A 58 0.72 -18.21 3.96
N TRP A 59 2.00 -18.25 4.31
CA TRP A 59 2.72 -19.51 4.57
C TRP A 59 2.14 -20.28 5.76
N GLN A 60 1.87 -19.62 6.88
CA GLN A 60 1.26 -20.24 8.04
C GLN A 60 -0.13 -20.82 7.74
N THR A 61 -0.91 -20.11 6.93
CA THR A 61 -2.23 -20.56 6.47
C THR A 61 -2.10 -21.80 5.58
N LEU A 62 -1.22 -21.78 4.59
CA LEU A 62 -1.00 -22.90 3.68
C LEU A 62 -0.40 -24.13 4.37
N SER A 63 0.45 -23.93 5.37
CA SER A 63 1.03 -25.02 6.17
C SER A 63 0.06 -25.63 7.19
N GLY A 64 -1.15 -25.09 7.29
CA GLY A 64 -2.17 -25.57 8.23
C GLY A 64 -1.93 -25.16 9.69
N ARG A 65 -0.91 -24.34 9.97
CA ARG A 65 -0.55 -23.95 11.33
C ARG A 65 -1.63 -23.11 12.01
N LEU A 66 -2.39 -22.33 11.23
CA LEU A 66 -3.49 -21.50 11.72
C LEU A 66 -4.84 -22.25 11.82
N TYR A 67 -4.91 -23.50 11.36
CA TYR A 67 -6.13 -24.29 11.40
C TYR A 67 -6.04 -25.39 12.46
N GLY A 68 -7.14 -25.61 13.18
CA GLY A 68 -7.32 -26.80 14.00
C GLY A 68 -6.78 -26.73 15.42
N GLN A 69 -6.29 -25.58 15.86
CA GLN A 69 -5.97 -25.36 17.27
C GLN A 69 -7.05 -24.47 17.89
N PRO A 70 -7.83 -24.98 18.86
CA PRO A 70 -8.96 -24.23 19.42
C PRO A 70 -8.55 -23.01 20.26
N ASP A 71 -7.30 -22.90 20.69
CA ASP A 71 -6.81 -21.90 21.64
C ASP A 71 -5.65 -21.06 21.10
N ILE A 72 -5.60 -20.77 19.78
CA ILE A 72 -4.55 -19.89 19.24
C ILE A 72 -4.80 -18.45 19.69
N ASP A 73 -3.90 -17.91 20.50
CA ASP A 73 -3.80 -16.47 20.71
C ASP A 73 -3.05 -15.82 19.54
N TYR A 74 -3.81 -15.34 18.56
CA TYR A 74 -3.25 -14.67 17.38
C TYR A 74 -2.44 -13.42 17.72
N THR A 75 -2.73 -12.77 18.87
CA THR A 75 -2.00 -11.59 19.33
C THR A 75 -0.61 -11.98 19.81
N ALA A 76 -0.53 -13.04 20.60
CA ALA A 76 0.74 -13.59 21.09
C ALA A 76 1.59 -14.13 19.93
N ASP A 77 0.99 -14.87 18.98
CA ASP A 77 1.70 -15.37 17.78
C ASP A 77 2.27 -14.23 16.93
N PHE A 78 1.50 -13.15 16.74
CA PHE A 78 1.99 -11.97 16.05
C PHE A 78 3.13 -11.27 16.80
N GLN A 79 3.03 -11.13 18.10
CA GLN A 79 4.09 -10.51 18.92
C GLN A 79 5.37 -11.34 18.89
N ASP A 80 5.28 -12.68 18.98
CA ASP A 80 6.42 -13.58 18.85
C ASP A 80 7.07 -13.45 17.47
N PHE A 81 6.28 -13.42 16.41
CA PHE A 81 6.78 -13.20 15.07
C PHE A 81 7.44 -11.82 14.92
N ALA A 82 6.79 -10.75 15.36
CA ALA A 82 7.26 -9.37 15.18
C ALA A 82 8.52 -9.06 16.02
N SER A 83 8.66 -9.71 17.20
CA SER A 83 9.84 -9.57 18.06
C SER A 83 11.05 -10.40 17.59
N ASN A 84 10.83 -11.40 16.74
CA ASN A 84 11.89 -12.18 16.15
C ASN A 84 12.62 -11.36 15.08
N VAL A 85 13.95 -11.28 15.17
CA VAL A 85 14.74 -10.47 14.22
C VAL A 85 14.82 -11.11 12.84
N PHE A 86 14.99 -12.43 12.78
CA PHE A 86 15.30 -13.12 11.53
C PHE A 86 14.08 -13.41 10.65
N ARG A 87 12.95 -13.80 11.24
CA ARG A 87 11.75 -14.19 10.50
C ARG A 87 11.16 -13.04 9.67
N PRO A 88 10.92 -11.84 10.23
CA PRO A 88 10.43 -10.70 9.44
C PRO A 88 11.42 -10.27 8.34
N ILE A 89 12.74 -10.30 8.61
CA ILE A 89 13.77 -9.94 7.64
C ILE A 89 13.78 -10.94 6.47
N PHE A 90 13.67 -12.23 6.75
CA PHE A 90 13.62 -13.26 5.72
C PHE A 90 12.42 -13.06 4.78
N TRP A 91 11.23 -12.84 5.32
CA TRP A 91 10.02 -12.64 4.53
C TRP A 91 10.01 -11.30 3.78
N MET A 92 10.56 -10.25 4.40
CA MET A 92 10.80 -8.98 3.71
C MET A 92 11.75 -9.17 2.51
N GLY A 93 12.84 -9.91 2.69
CA GLY A 93 13.77 -10.24 1.62
C GLY A 93 13.12 -11.07 0.51
N ALA A 94 12.28 -12.05 0.86
CA ALA A 94 11.51 -12.83 -0.10
C ALA A 94 10.55 -11.94 -0.91
N PHE A 95 9.84 -11.00 -0.26
CA PHE A 95 8.97 -10.06 -0.93
C PHE A 95 9.73 -9.15 -1.90
N ILE A 96 10.86 -8.59 -1.46
CA ILE A 96 11.72 -7.75 -2.31
C ILE A 96 12.23 -8.56 -3.50
N GLY A 97 12.63 -9.82 -3.29
CA GLY A 97 13.06 -10.73 -4.36
C GLY A 97 11.95 -10.98 -5.38
N LEU A 98 10.74 -11.25 -4.94
CA LEU A 98 9.57 -11.41 -5.83
C LEU A 98 9.29 -10.13 -6.62
N THR A 99 9.32 -8.98 -5.97
CA THR A 99 9.12 -7.68 -6.62
C THR A 99 10.22 -7.42 -7.65
N HIS A 100 11.46 -7.69 -7.30
CA HIS A 100 12.60 -7.56 -8.20
C HIS A 100 12.45 -8.45 -9.45
N PHE A 101 12.02 -9.69 -9.27
CA PHE A 101 11.78 -10.61 -10.38
C PHE A 101 10.71 -10.09 -11.36
N VAL A 102 9.62 -9.50 -10.85
CA VAL A 102 8.60 -8.89 -11.69
C VAL A 102 9.14 -7.70 -12.47
N ILE A 103 9.97 -6.85 -11.82
CA ILE A 103 10.54 -5.65 -12.46
C ILE A 103 11.56 -6.01 -13.53
N VAL A 104 12.43 -7.00 -13.28
CA VAL A 104 13.45 -7.47 -14.25
C VAL A 104 12.79 -8.09 -15.49
N SER A 105 11.59 -8.64 -15.36
CA SER A 105 10.81 -9.14 -16.52
C SER A 105 10.36 -8.03 -17.49
N GLY A 106 10.71 -6.77 -17.19
CA GLY A 106 10.40 -5.57 -17.95
C GLY A 106 9.37 -4.69 -17.24
N VAL A 107 9.73 -3.42 -17.04
CA VAL A 107 8.90 -2.47 -16.29
C VAL A 107 7.49 -2.36 -16.89
N GLU A 108 7.37 -2.19 -18.21
CA GLU A 108 6.06 -2.12 -18.87
C GLU A 108 5.36 -3.48 -18.91
N LYS A 109 6.00 -4.48 -19.51
CA LYS A 109 5.39 -5.80 -19.75
C LYS A 109 5.24 -6.63 -18.47
N GLY A 110 6.20 -6.55 -17.55
CA GLY A 110 6.19 -7.31 -16.30
C GLY A 110 5.12 -6.79 -15.34
N ILE A 111 5.10 -5.48 -15.12
CA ILE A 111 4.11 -4.83 -14.25
C ILE A 111 2.71 -4.94 -14.85
N GLU A 112 2.56 -4.71 -16.15
CA GLU A 112 1.26 -4.84 -16.84
C GLU A 112 0.69 -6.25 -16.72
N ARG A 113 1.51 -7.29 -16.95
CA ARG A 113 1.08 -8.68 -16.83
C ARG A 113 0.71 -9.04 -15.40
N ALA A 114 1.55 -8.66 -14.42
CA ALA A 114 1.26 -8.88 -13.01
C ALA A 114 -0.05 -8.20 -12.61
N SER A 115 -0.24 -6.93 -12.98
CA SER A 115 -1.46 -6.18 -12.65
C SER A 115 -2.70 -6.79 -13.30
N LYS A 116 -2.64 -7.23 -14.56
CA LYS A 116 -3.77 -7.86 -15.24
C LYS A 116 -4.27 -9.14 -14.57
N ILE A 117 -3.40 -9.84 -13.85
CA ILE A 117 -3.76 -11.05 -13.09
C ILE A 117 -4.12 -10.69 -11.65
N MET A 118 -3.31 -9.88 -11.00
CA MET A 118 -3.45 -9.60 -9.57
C MET A 118 -4.66 -8.72 -9.26
N MET A 119 -4.99 -7.74 -10.11
CA MET A 119 -6.13 -6.84 -9.83
C MET A 119 -7.48 -7.56 -9.87
N PRO A 120 -7.82 -8.38 -10.90
CA PRO A 120 -9.07 -9.16 -10.87
C PRO A 120 -9.09 -10.16 -9.71
N LEU A 121 -7.96 -10.79 -9.40
CA LEU A 121 -7.87 -11.71 -8.26
C LEU A 121 -8.11 -10.99 -6.93
N LEU A 122 -7.49 -9.82 -6.73
CA LEU A 122 -7.73 -8.98 -5.56
C LEU A 122 -9.20 -8.60 -5.44
N PHE A 123 -9.83 -8.17 -6.55
CA PHE A 123 -11.24 -7.81 -6.56
C PHE A 123 -12.14 -9.00 -6.17
N LEU A 124 -11.85 -10.19 -6.70
CA LEU A 124 -12.57 -11.41 -6.36
C LEU A 124 -12.44 -11.74 -4.86
N ILE A 125 -11.22 -11.69 -4.33
CA ILE A 125 -10.96 -11.93 -2.90
C ILE A 125 -11.72 -10.91 -2.04
N LEU A 126 -11.71 -9.63 -2.41
CA LEU A 126 -12.44 -8.59 -1.69
C LEU A 126 -13.96 -8.84 -1.71
N LEU A 127 -14.52 -9.29 -2.84
CA LEU A 127 -15.94 -9.67 -2.91
C LEU A 127 -16.26 -10.83 -1.97
N ILE A 128 -15.44 -11.89 -1.98
CA ILE A 128 -15.61 -13.04 -1.10
C ILE A 128 -15.54 -12.60 0.36
N MET A 129 -14.56 -11.77 0.71
CA MET A 129 -14.39 -11.23 2.07
C MET A 129 -15.57 -10.36 2.49
N CYS A 130 -16.09 -9.53 1.57
CA CYS A 130 -17.26 -8.69 1.81
C CYS A 130 -18.50 -9.54 2.12
N VAL A 131 -18.80 -10.53 1.28
CA VAL A 131 -19.91 -11.46 1.50
C VAL A 131 -19.74 -12.20 2.83
N ARG A 132 -18.54 -12.70 3.10
CA ARG A 132 -18.26 -13.40 4.35
C ARG A 132 -18.42 -12.51 5.57
N SER A 133 -17.93 -11.27 5.51
CA SER A 133 -18.03 -10.31 6.59
C SER A 133 -19.48 -9.98 6.97
N VAL A 134 -20.34 -9.80 5.95
CA VAL A 134 -21.77 -9.52 6.16
C VAL A 134 -22.53 -10.73 6.72
N THR A 135 -22.08 -11.95 6.44
CA THR A 135 -22.72 -13.20 6.91
C THR A 135 -22.25 -13.66 8.30
N LEU A 136 -21.30 -12.95 8.92
CA LEU A 136 -20.84 -13.29 10.26
C LEU A 136 -21.86 -12.89 11.35
N PRO A 137 -21.93 -13.63 12.46
CA PRO A 137 -22.68 -13.22 13.64
C PRO A 137 -22.22 -11.83 14.10
N ASN A 138 -23.17 -10.95 14.45
CA ASN A 138 -22.89 -9.56 14.87
C ASN A 138 -22.32 -8.63 13.77
N ALA A 139 -22.44 -8.98 12.50
CA ALA A 139 -22.04 -8.11 11.39
C ALA A 139 -22.79 -6.78 11.39
N GLU A 140 -24.00 -6.73 11.97
CA GLU A 140 -24.82 -5.53 12.09
C GLU A 140 -24.09 -4.38 12.78
N ALA A 141 -23.36 -4.65 13.86
CA ALA A 141 -22.58 -3.62 14.56
C ALA A 141 -21.51 -2.98 13.67
N GLY A 142 -20.82 -3.79 12.85
CA GLY A 142 -19.84 -3.30 11.88
C GLY A 142 -20.47 -2.50 10.75
N LEU A 143 -21.60 -2.97 10.23
CA LEU A 143 -22.34 -2.26 9.17
C LEU A 143 -22.89 -0.93 9.69
N LEU A 144 -23.44 -0.89 10.89
CA LEU A 144 -23.90 0.36 11.52
C LEU A 144 -22.74 1.33 11.72
N PHE A 145 -21.58 0.86 12.17
CA PHE A 145 -20.39 1.70 12.31
C PHE A 145 -19.95 2.31 10.98
N LEU A 146 -20.00 1.53 9.90
CA LEU A 146 -19.54 1.95 8.57
C LEU A 146 -20.54 2.91 7.90
N PHE A 147 -21.84 2.62 7.99
CA PHE A 147 -22.86 3.33 7.21
C PHE A 147 -23.65 4.37 8.00
N LYS A 148 -23.63 4.32 9.35
CA LYS A 148 -24.33 5.30 10.17
C LYS A 148 -23.43 6.53 10.37
N PRO A 149 -23.74 7.68 9.72
CA PRO A 149 -22.93 8.87 9.88
C PRO A 149 -23.12 9.46 11.29
N ASP A 150 -22.00 9.73 11.95
CA ASP A 150 -21.98 10.42 13.25
C ASP A 150 -21.28 11.77 13.09
N PHE A 151 -22.08 12.77 12.80
CA PHE A 151 -21.57 14.15 12.60
C PHE A 151 -21.02 14.77 13.88
N SER A 152 -21.34 14.23 15.06
CA SER A 152 -20.81 14.75 16.33
C SER A 152 -19.29 14.53 16.47
N LYS A 153 -18.76 13.53 15.77
CA LYS A 153 -17.34 13.21 15.75
C LYS A 153 -16.55 13.96 14.68
N LEU A 154 -17.20 14.79 13.88
CA LEU A 154 -16.58 15.51 12.77
C LEU A 154 -15.83 16.74 13.30
N THR A 155 -14.56 16.53 13.66
CA THR A 155 -13.64 17.56 14.12
C THR A 155 -12.66 17.96 13.02
N SER A 156 -12.01 19.11 13.14
CA SER A 156 -10.95 19.55 12.21
C SER A 156 -9.83 18.51 12.10
N SER A 157 -9.51 17.82 13.19
CA SER A 157 -8.51 16.75 13.21
C SER A 157 -8.94 15.55 12.35
N VAL A 158 -10.21 15.16 12.42
CA VAL A 158 -10.75 14.06 11.60
C VAL A 158 -10.72 14.42 10.12
N VAL A 159 -11.08 15.66 9.77
CA VAL A 159 -11.02 16.15 8.38
C VAL A 159 -9.57 16.12 7.86
N LEU A 160 -8.61 16.60 8.65
CA LEU A 160 -7.18 16.56 8.27
C LEU A 160 -6.66 15.14 8.11
N SER A 161 -7.05 14.22 9.01
CA SER A 161 -6.68 12.81 8.93
C SER A 161 -7.27 12.14 7.68
N ALA A 162 -8.54 12.42 7.37
CA ALA A 162 -9.19 11.91 6.17
C ALA A 162 -8.54 12.44 4.89
N LEU A 163 -8.17 13.74 4.88
CA LEU A 163 -7.44 14.35 3.78
C LEU A 163 -6.06 13.70 3.60
N GLY A 164 -5.31 13.51 4.69
CA GLY A 164 -4.02 12.82 4.69
C GLY A 164 -4.13 11.40 4.14
N GLN A 165 -5.15 10.65 4.57
CA GLN A 165 -5.43 9.31 4.06
C GLN A 165 -5.78 9.31 2.56
N ALA A 166 -6.54 10.30 2.09
CA ALA A 166 -6.86 10.43 0.67
C ALA A 166 -5.59 10.71 -0.17
N PHE A 167 -4.73 11.62 0.28
CA PHE A 167 -3.44 11.87 -0.38
C PHE A 167 -2.55 10.63 -0.44
N PHE A 168 -2.48 9.90 0.66
CA PHE A 168 -1.73 8.66 0.75
C PHE A 168 -2.28 7.58 -0.20
N SER A 169 -3.59 7.32 -0.16
CA SER A 169 -4.23 6.27 -0.98
C SER A 169 -4.16 6.55 -2.47
N LEU A 170 -4.19 7.83 -2.88
CA LEU A 170 -4.10 8.25 -4.27
C LEU A 170 -2.66 8.55 -4.70
N SER A 171 -1.67 8.36 -3.82
CA SER A 171 -0.25 8.63 -4.07
C SER A 171 0.03 10.04 -4.59
N LEU A 172 -0.72 11.04 -4.08
CA LEU A 172 -0.61 12.43 -4.52
C LEU A 172 0.58 13.13 -3.88
N GLY A 173 1.25 14.00 -4.64
CA GLY A 173 2.37 14.81 -4.14
C GLY A 173 3.72 14.07 -4.11
N MET A 174 3.76 12.79 -4.41
CA MET A 174 5.01 12.01 -4.46
C MET A 174 5.67 12.03 -5.84
N GLY A 175 5.00 12.60 -6.83
CA GLY A 175 5.50 12.62 -8.21
C GLY A 175 5.37 11.29 -8.95
N CYS A 176 4.63 10.32 -8.41
CA CYS A 176 4.39 9.03 -9.07
C CYS A 176 3.62 9.16 -10.37
N LEU A 177 2.79 10.20 -10.49
CA LEU A 177 1.97 10.50 -11.67
C LEU A 177 2.67 11.42 -12.68
N ILE A 178 3.90 11.84 -12.40
CA ILE A 178 4.72 12.68 -13.30
C ILE A 178 5.43 11.82 -14.35
N THR A 179 5.67 10.53 -14.07
CA THR A 179 6.39 9.60 -14.94
C THR A 179 5.47 8.91 -15.93
#